data_cd711abc8313898d4f6bde83e7d38f75
#
_entry.id   cd711abc8313898d4f6bde83e7d38f75
#
_cell.length_a   1.000
_cell.length_b   1.000
_cell.length_c   1.000
_cell.angle_alpha   90.00
_cell.angle_beta   90.00
_cell.angle_gamma   90.00
#
_symmetry.space_group_name_H-M   'P 1'
#
loop_
_entity.id
_entity.type
_entity.pdbx_description
1 polymer ?
#
loop_
_entity_poly.entity_id
_entity_poly.type
_entity_poly.pdbx_seq_one_letter_code
_entity_poly.pdbx_strand_id
1 'polypeptide(L)'
;MNPYRKEMVCKEIKKVTADLLQKELRDPRLGFVSVTKAEVSSDLKYAKIFFSVMGNESQQKKTMAGLRHAKGFIQKELSRTIRMRSFPEIRFELDDSIEKAFKMTQLLDELAAERNAREAAEAETAVVEEDSASTDEKE
;
A
#
# COMPACT_ATOMS: atom_id res chain seq x y z
N MET A 1 3.12 14.84 25.12
CA MET A 1 2.27 13.64 25.08
C MET A 1 3.12 12.39 25.01
N ASN A 2 2.69 11.32 25.69
CA ASN A 2 3.42 10.07 25.71
C ASN A 2 3.31 9.37 24.33
N PRO A 3 4.42 9.15 23.59
CA PRO A 3 4.36 8.44 22.29
C PRO A 3 3.82 7.03 22.40
N TYR A 4 3.93 6.42 23.56
CA TYR A 4 3.41 5.10 23.87
C TYR A 4 1.88 5.05 23.76
N ARG A 5 1.22 6.08 24.25
CA ARG A 5 -0.25 6.19 24.20
C ARG A 5 -0.72 6.35 22.75
N LYS A 6 0.00 7.13 21.96
CA LYS A 6 -0.30 7.32 20.53
C LYS A 6 -0.27 5.99 19.77
N GLU A 7 0.75 5.17 19.99
CA GLU A 7 0.85 3.85 19.37
C GLU A 7 -0.27 2.92 19.79
N MET A 8 -0.63 2.91 21.05
CA MET A 8 -1.75 2.11 21.57
C MET A 8 -3.07 2.50 20.91
N VAL A 9 -3.33 3.80 20.82
CA VAL A 9 -4.53 4.33 20.17
C VAL A 9 -4.58 3.93 18.71
N CYS A 10 -3.47 4.04 18.00
CA CYS A 10 -3.39 3.61 16.59
C CYS A 10 -3.72 2.12 16.43
N LYS A 11 -3.19 1.27 17.29
CA LYS A 11 -3.47 -0.17 17.27
C LYS A 11 -4.93 -0.47 17.55
N GLU A 12 -5.52 0.21 18.52
CA GLU A 12 -6.94 0.03 18.86
C GLU A 12 -7.84 0.50 17.71
N ILE A 13 -7.56 1.65 17.11
CA ILE A 13 -8.30 2.16 15.96
C ILE A 13 -8.26 1.16 14.81
N LYS A 14 -7.08 0.64 14.50
CA LYS A 14 -6.90 -0.36 13.45
C LYS A 14 -7.72 -1.61 13.71
N LYS A 15 -7.65 -2.15 14.92
CA LYS A 15 -8.35 -3.36 15.33
C LYS A 15 -9.87 -3.20 15.27
N VAL A 16 -10.38 -2.14 15.89
CA VAL A 16 -11.82 -1.88 15.95
C VAL A 16 -12.38 -1.62 14.56
N THR A 17 -11.68 -0.85 13.73
CA THR A 17 -12.09 -0.58 12.36
C THR A 17 -12.15 -1.87 11.53
N ALA A 18 -11.14 -2.73 11.66
CA ALA A 18 -11.13 -4.02 10.98
C ALA A 18 -12.32 -4.91 11.40
N ASP A 19 -12.62 -4.93 12.69
CA ASP A 19 -13.77 -5.69 13.21
C ASP A 19 -15.09 -5.11 12.68
N LEU A 20 -15.24 -3.79 12.62
CA LEU A 20 -16.44 -3.15 12.07
C LEU A 20 -16.65 -3.49 10.60
N LEU A 21 -15.58 -3.51 9.81
CA LEU A 21 -15.66 -3.86 8.39
C LEU A 21 -16.11 -5.31 8.18
N GLN A 22 -15.67 -6.21 9.04
CA GLN A 22 -16.03 -7.62 8.92
C GLN A 22 -17.44 -7.93 9.42
N LYS A 23 -17.87 -7.30 10.52
CA LYS A 23 -19.10 -7.67 11.22
C LYS A 23 -20.31 -6.82 10.86
N GLU A 24 -20.15 -5.52 10.75
CA GLU A 24 -21.28 -4.60 10.66
C GLU A 24 -21.42 -3.90 9.30
N LEU A 25 -20.33 -3.70 8.60
CA LEU A 25 -20.34 -3.04 7.29
C LEU A 25 -20.35 -4.08 6.16
N ARG A 26 -21.43 -4.83 6.05
CA ARG A 26 -21.64 -5.78 4.95
C ARG A 26 -22.28 -5.08 3.75
N ASP A 27 -21.65 -4.05 3.26
CA ASP A 27 -22.10 -3.38 2.05
C ASP A 27 -21.44 -4.07 0.85
N PRO A 28 -22.22 -4.58 -0.13
CA PRO A 28 -21.64 -5.21 -1.32
C PRO A 28 -20.76 -4.26 -2.15
N ARG A 29 -20.88 -2.95 -1.93
CA ARG A 29 -20.02 -1.95 -2.59
C ARG A 29 -18.60 -1.96 -2.05
N LEU A 30 -18.39 -2.47 -0.82
CA LEU A 30 -17.09 -2.41 -0.15
C LEU A 30 -16.08 -3.44 -0.65
N GLY A 31 -16.51 -4.49 -1.36
CA GLY A 31 -15.61 -5.48 -1.92
C GLY A 31 -14.58 -6.02 -0.89
N PHE A 32 -13.39 -6.37 -1.35
CA PHE A 32 -12.30 -6.76 -0.48
C PHE A 32 -11.50 -5.53 -0.03
N VAL A 33 -11.74 -5.11 1.20
CA VAL A 33 -11.06 -3.99 1.82
C VAL A 33 -10.45 -4.45 3.14
N SER A 34 -9.24 -3.99 3.42
CA SER A 34 -8.57 -4.27 4.69
C SER A 34 -7.92 -2.99 5.22
N VAL A 35 -7.86 -2.88 6.54
CA VAL A 35 -7.16 -1.78 7.21
C VAL A 35 -5.67 -2.12 7.24
N THR A 36 -4.84 -1.27 6.70
CA THR A 36 -3.38 -1.48 6.69
C THR A 36 -2.69 -0.80 7.85
N LYS A 37 -3.07 0.43 8.16
CA LYS A 37 -2.49 1.16 9.28
C LYS A 37 -3.41 2.28 9.74
N ALA A 38 -3.14 2.80 10.93
CA ALA A 38 -3.78 3.99 11.46
C ALA A 38 -2.70 4.95 11.96
N GLU A 39 -2.85 6.22 11.69
CA GLU A 39 -1.96 7.27 12.14
C GLU A 39 -2.77 8.33 12.87
N VAL A 40 -2.28 8.77 14.02
CA VAL A 40 -2.92 9.82 14.81
C VAL A 40 -1.99 11.02 14.86
N SER A 41 -2.54 12.23 14.69
CA SER A 41 -1.74 13.44 14.78
C SER A 41 -1.20 13.64 16.21
N SER A 42 -0.09 14.38 16.34
CA SER A 42 0.56 14.59 17.64
C SER A 42 -0.33 15.32 18.65
N ASP A 43 -1.28 16.13 18.19
CA ASP A 43 -2.26 16.83 19.03
C ASP A 43 -3.53 16.01 19.29
N LEU A 44 -3.62 14.79 18.76
CA LEU A 44 -4.78 13.89 18.85
C LEU A 44 -6.08 14.44 18.26
N LYS A 45 -6.01 15.41 17.38
CA LYS A 45 -7.19 15.99 16.74
C LYS A 45 -7.64 15.23 15.51
N TYR A 46 -6.71 14.58 14.81
CA TYR A 46 -6.98 13.86 13.56
C TYR A 46 -6.42 12.47 13.60
N ALA A 47 -7.14 11.55 13.02
CA ALA A 47 -6.68 10.18 12.82
C ALA A 47 -6.89 9.79 11.34
N LYS A 48 -5.84 9.30 10.71
CA LYS A 48 -5.91 8.77 9.34
C LYS A 48 -5.95 7.25 9.41
N ILE A 49 -6.93 6.67 8.74
CA ILE A 49 -7.06 5.22 8.62
C ILE A 49 -6.81 4.86 7.16
N PHE A 50 -5.82 4.01 6.93
CA PHE A 50 -5.41 3.59 5.59
C PHE A 50 -6.03 2.24 5.27
N PHE A 51 -6.62 2.16 4.08
CA PHE A 51 -7.27 0.96 3.59
C PHE A 51 -6.60 0.48 2.31
N SER A 52 -6.38 -0.83 2.23
CA SER A 52 -6.02 -1.49 0.98
C SER A 52 -7.28 -2.05 0.36
N VAL A 53 -7.51 -1.75 -0.91
CA VAL A 53 -8.68 -2.19 -1.66
C VAL A 53 -8.20 -2.98 -2.87
N MET A 54 -8.69 -4.22 -3.01
CA MET A 54 -8.40 -5.05 -4.16
C MET A 54 -9.32 -4.68 -5.33
N GLY A 55 -8.75 -4.64 -6.52
CA GLY A 55 -9.50 -4.36 -7.74
C GLY A 55 -8.89 -3.23 -8.55
N ASN A 56 -9.58 -2.85 -9.63
CA ASN A 56 -9.15 -1.77 -10.50
C ASN A 56 -9.44 -0.41 -9.86
N GLU A 57 -9.00 0.65 -10.52
CA GLU A 57 -9.16 2.03 -10.03
C GLU A 57 -10.62 2.41 -9.80
N SER A 58 -11.52 1.96 -10.68
CA SER A 58 -12.95 2.20 -10.54
C SER A 58 -13.52 1.54 -9.29
N GLN A 59 -13.13 0.30 -9.02
CA GLN A 59 -13.55 -0.44 -7.82
C GLN A 59 -13.00 0.20 -6.55
N GLN A 60 -11.76 0.65 -6.58
CA GLN A 60 -11.14 1.37 -5.47
C GLN A 60 -11.89 2.67 -5.14
N LYS A 61 -12.25 3.44 -6.15
CA LYS A 61 -13.03 4.67 -5.98
C LYS A 61 -14.39 4.41 -5.37
N LYS A 62 -15.09 3.39 -5.85
CA LYS A 62 -16.40 3.00 -5.31
C LYS A 62 -16.32 2.57 -3.85
N THR A 63 -15.33 1.76 -3.53
CA THR A 63 -15.12 1.28 -2.16
C THR A 63 -14.78 2.43 -1.23
N MET A 64 -13.89 3.33 -1.63
CA MET A 64 -13.54 4.50 -0.83
C MET A 64 -14.74 5.43 -0.63
N ALA A 65 -15.56 5.62 -1.65
CA ALA A 65 -16.79 6.40 -1.53
C ALA A 65 -17.75 5.77 -0.53
N GLY A 66 -17.92 4.46 -0.56
CA GLY A 66 -18.71 3.71 0.42
C GLY A 66 -18.20 3.88 1.85
N LEU A 67 -16.88 3.79 2.03
CA LEU A 67 -16.25 4.00 3.34
C LEU A 67 -16.48 5.43 3.85
N ARG A 68 -16.32 6.43 2.98
CA ARG A 68 -16.58 7.82 3.36
C ARG A 68 -18.03 8.06 3.73
N HIS A 69 -18.95 7.38 3.05
CA HIS A 69 -20.37 7.44 3.39
C HIS A 69 -20.65 6.86 4.79
N ALA A 70 -19.91 5.81 5.17
CA ALA A 70 -20.01 5.18 6.49
C ALA A 70 -19.16 5.86 7.56
N LYS A 71 -18.46 6.95 7.23
CA LYS A 71 -17.54 7.66 8.14
C LYS A 71 -18.18 8.02 9.47
N GLY A 72 -19.38 8.60 9.44
CA GLY A 72 -20.09 9.01 10.65
C GLY A 72 -20.38 7.83 11.58
N PHE A 73 -20.80 6.69 11.02
CA PHE A 73 -21.03 5.47 11.77
C PHE A 73 -19.73 4.93 12.39
N ILE A 74 -18.67 4.86 11.61
CA ILE A 74 -17.37 4.37 12.07
C ILE A 74 -16.80 5.28 13.16
N GLN A 75 -16.89 6.59 12.97
CA GLN A 75 -16.46 7.59 13.97
C GLN A 75 -17.19 7.38 15.29
N LYS A 76 -18.49 7.21 15.23
CA LYS A 76 -19.33 6.99 16.41
C LYS A 76 -18.96 5.71 17.15
N GLU A 77 -18.80 4.61 16.43
CA GLU A 77 -18.44 3.32 17.02
C GLU A 77 -17.04 3.33 17.62
N LEU A 78 -16.08 3.96 16.95
CA LEU A 78 -14.73 4.13 17.48
C LEU A 78 -14.73 4.95 18.76
N SER A 79 -15.47 6.05 18.78
CA SER A 79 -15.54 6.92 19.96
C SER A 79 -16.23 6.25 21.16
N ARG A 80 -17.12 5.31 20.89
CA ARG A 80 -17.77 4.51 21.95
C ARG A 80 -16.87 3.43 22.52
N THR A 81 -16.10 2.79 21.66
CA THR A 81 -15.26 1.64 22.01
C THR A 81 -13.93 2.07 22.62
N ILE A 82 -13.32 3.12 22.06
CA ILE A 82 -12.03 3.63 22.53
C ILE A 82 -12.30 4.83 23.45
N ARG A 83 -11.97 4.66 24.72
CA ARG A 83 -12.19 5.72 25.73
C ARG A 83 -11.11 6.78 25.64
N MET A 84 -11.48 7.92 25.09
CA MET A 84 -10.65 9.12 25.04
C MET A 84 -11.48 10.31 25.47
N ARG A 85 -10.81 11.31 26.05
CA ARG A 85 -11.46 12.55 26.47
C ARG A 85 -12.12 13.27 25.29
N SER A 86 -11.43 13.28 24.17
CA SER A 86 -11.93 13.81 22.91
C SER A 86 -11.41 12.90 21.80
N PHE A 87 -12.32 12.22 21.07
CA PHE A 87 -11.92 11.30 20.01
C PHE A 87 -11.50 12.08 18.76
N PRO A 88 -10.39 11.72 18.10
CA PRO A 88 -9.94 12.41 16.88
C PRO A 88 -10.97 12.33 15.75
N GLU A 89 -10.99 13.34 14.90
CA GLU A 89 -11.73 13.26 13.64
C GLU A 89 -11.02 12.29 12.71
N ILE A 90 -11.73 11.26 12.25
CA ILE A 90 -11.13 10.26 11.36
C ILE A 90 -11.18 10.72 9.91
N ARG A 91 -10.14 10.34 9.17
CA ARG A 91 -10.03 10.54 7.73
C ARG A 91 -9.62 9.22 7.11
N PHE A 92 -10.18 8.91 5.97
CA PHE A 92 -9.88 7.69 5.25
C PHE A 92 -8.97 7.98 4.07
N GLU A 93 -7.91 7.17 3.95
CA GLU A 93 -6.96 7.26 2.86
C GLU A 93 -6.78 5.88 2.22
N LEU A 94 -6.61 5.87 0.92
CA LEU A 94 -6.28 4.63 0.20
C LEU A 94 -4.79 4.34 0.36
N ASP A 95 -4.45 3.15 0.82
CA ASP A 95 -3.08 2.69 0.88
C ASP A 95 -2.75 1.94 -0.40
N ASP A 96 -2.02 2.59 -1.30
CA ASP A 96 -1.57 2.03 -2.56
C ASP A 96 -0.10 1.56 -2.50
N SER A 97 0.47 1.45 -1.30
CA SER A 97 1.87 1.08 -1.12
C SER A 97 2.20 -0.30 -1.69
N ILE A 98 1.28 -1.26 -1.57
CA ILE A 98 1.45 -2.61 -2.11
C ILE A 98 1.48 -2.58 -3.63
N GLU A 99 0.57 -1.84 -4.27
CA GLU A 99 0.55 -1.67 -5.72
C GLU A 99 1.79 -0.95 -6.23
N LYS A 100 2.21 0.12 -5.55
CA LYS A 100 3.43 0.85 -5.88
C LYS A 100 4.66 -0.04 -5.77
N ALA A 101 4.75 -0.85 -4.71
CA ALA A 101 5.85 -1.78 -4.52
C ALA A 101 5.86 -2.83 -5.64
N PHE A 102 4.70 -3.35 -6.03
CA PHE A 102 4.58 -4.32 -7.12
C PHE A 102 5.01 -3.71 -8.46
N LYS A 103 4.54 -2.51 -8.78
CA LYS A 103 4.95 -1.78 -9.98
C LYS A 103 6.44 -1.49 -10.00
N MET A 104 7.00 -1.13 -8.86
CA MET A 104 8.45 -0.91 -8.74
C MET A 104 9.23 -2.19 -8.99
N THR A 105 8.78 -3.32 -8.44
CA THR A 105 9.40 -4.62 -8.68
C THR A 105 9.34 -5.00 -10.16
N GLN A 106 8.21 -4.80 -10.82
CA GLN A 106 8.07 -5.04 -12.26
C GLN A 106 9.04 -4.17 -13.06
N LEU A 107 9.13 -2.89 -12.73
CA LEU A 107 10.04 -1.97 -13.41
C LEU A 107 11.49 -2.40 -13.22
N LEU A 108 11.89 -2.80 -12.02
CA LEU A 108 13.24 -3.28 -11.75
C LEU A 108 13.53 -4.57 -12.51
N ASP A 109 12.56 -5.48 -12.62
CA ASP A 109 12.69 -6.72 -13.39
C ASP A 109 12.86 -6.43 -14.87
N GLU A 110 12.10 -5.50 -15.44
CA GLU A 110 12.24 -5.05 -16.83
C GLU A 110 13.60 -4.43 -17.09
N LEU A 111 14.08 -3.56 -16.20
CA LEU A 111 15.40 -2.95 -16.30
C LEU A 111 16.51 -4.00 -16.20
N ALA A 112 16.36 -4.97 -15.32
CA ALA A 112 17.32 -6.07 -15.19
C ALA A 112 17.34 -6.94 -16.45
N ALA A 113 16.19 -7.24 -17.04
CA ALA A 113 16.09 -7.99 -18.29
C ALA A 113 16.76 -7.25 -19.45
N GLU A 114 16.54 -5.94 -19.58
CA GLU A 114 17.19 -5.09 -20.57
C GLU A 114 18.71 -5.07 -20.38
N ARG A 115 19.17 -4.93 -19.14
CA ARG A 115 20.59 -4.95 -18.81
C ARG A 115 21.22 -6.30 -19.17
N ASN A 116 20.58 -7.41 -18.83
CA ASN A 116 21.07 -8.74 -19.14
C ASN A 116 21.12 -9.00 -20.65
N ALA A 117 20.10 -8.55 -21.38
CA ALA A 117 20.09 -8.63 -22.85
C ALA A 117 21.21 -7.82 -23.48
N ARG A 118 21.49 -6.62 -22.94
CA ARG A 118 22.58 -5.76 -23.40
C ARG A 118 23.93 -6.39 -23.11
N GLU A 119 24.15 -6.91 -21.93
CA GLU A 119 25.39 -7.59 -21.53
C GLU A 119 25.62 -8.85 -22.39
N ALA A 120 24.58 -9.62 -22.67
CA ALA A 120 24.66 -10.79 -23.55
C ALA A 120 25.05 -10.39 -24.98
N ALA A 121 24.47 -9.32 -25.52
CA ALA A 121 24.83 -8.80 -26.84
C ALA A 121 26.28 -8.32 -26.89
N GLU A 122 26.75 -7.64 -25.86
CA GLU A 122 28.14 -7.19 -25.74
C GLU A 122 29.10 -8.38 -25.63
N ALA A 123 28.73 -9.43 -24.88
CA ALA A 123 29.53 -10.65 -24.76
C ALA A 123 29.64 -11.39 -26.10
N GLU A 124 28.57 -11.48 -26.87
CA GLU A 124 28.58 -12.07 -28.22
C GLU A 124 29.49 -11.28 -29.17
N THR A 125 29.42 -9.97 -29.12
CA THR A 125 30.28 -9.09 -29.93
C THR A 125 31.76 -9.28 -29.57
N ALA A 126 32.08 -9.36 -28.29
CA ALA A 126 33.45 -9.58 -27.80
C ALA A 126 33.99 -10.95 -28.26
N VAL A 127 33.18 -12.00 -28.21
CA VAL A 127 33.56 -13.34 -28.67
C VAL A 127 33.84 -13.34 -30.19
N VAL A 128 33.03 -12.68 -30.98
CA VAL A 128 33.23 -12.55 -32.42
C VAL A 128 34.52 -11.79 -32.74
N GLU A 129 34.83 -10.72 -32.00
CA GLU A 129 36.08 -9.97 -32.15
C GLU A 129 37.31 -10.82 -31.81
N GLU A 130 37.26 -11.62 -30.74
CA GLU A 130 38.34 -12.53 -30.35
C GLU A 130 38.58 -13.60 -31.41
N ASP A 131 37.55 -14.21 -31.95
CA ASP A 131 37.65 -15.19 -33.04
C ASP A 131 38.26 -14.61 -34.30
N SER A 132 37.89 -13.38 -34.66
CA SER A 132 38.44 -12.64 -35.77
C SER A 132 39.93 -12.34 -35.56
N ALA A 133 40.34 -11.94 -34.39
CA ALA A 133 41.72 -11.66 -34.04
C ALA A 133 42.58 -12.94 -34.06
N SER A 134 42.05 -14.05 -33.54
CA SER A 134 42.77 -15.31 -33.54
C SER A 134 42.96 -15.92 -34.98
N THR A 135 42.04 -15.64 -35.87
CA THR A 135 42.17 -16.01 -37.30
C THR A 135 43.28 -15.23 -37.98
N ASP A 136 43.45 -13.95 -37.71
CA ASP A 136 44.51 -13.13 -38.27
C ASP A 136 45.90 -13.56 -37.76
N GLU A 137 46.03 -14.05 -36.54
CA GLU A 137 47.29 -14.56 -36.01
C GLU A 137 47.80 -15.83 -36.65
N LYS A 138 46.97 -16.62 -37.32
CA LYS A 138 47.33 -17.88 -37.97
C LYS A 138 47.91 -17.71 -39.35
N GLU A 139 47.87 -16.53 -39.90
CA GLU A 139 48.53 -16.20 -41.19
C GLU A 139 49.95 -15.69 -40.96
#